data_fb6deac75a97f911a77e2f5870984126
#
_entry.id   fb6deac75a97f911a77e2f5870984126
#
_cell.length_a   1.000
_cell.length_b   1.000
_cell.length_c   1.000
_cell.angle_alpha   90.00
_cell.angle_beta   90.00
_cell.angle_gamma   90.00
#
_symmetry.space_group_name_H-M   'P 1'
#
loop_
_entity.id
_entity.type
_entity.pdbx_description
1 polymer ?
#
loop_
_entity_poly.entity_id
_entity_poly.type
_entity_poly.pdbx_seq_one_letter_code
_entity_poly.pdbx_strand_id
1 'polypeptide(L)' 'MENTKFVVKVNRGVTRTLEYVQRIDRTPIQMTTNRNQALKMGKLTAEDAVKSIRNSRCRPELVPAQI' A
#
# COMPACT_ATOMS: atom_id res chain seq x y z
N MET A 1 3.15 -23.37 6.54
CA MET A 1 3.56 -22.31 5.62
C MET A 1 2.78 -21.05 5.92
N GLU A 2 3.51 -20.01 6.14
CA GLU A 2 2.87 -18.75 6.41
C GLU A 2 2.57 -18.02 5.12
N ASN A 3 1.29 -17.78 4.88
CA ASN A 3 0.86 -16.97 3.76
C ASN A 3 0.57 -15.56 4.25
N THR A 4 1.60 -14.94 4.79
CA THR A 4 1.45 -13.57 5.28
C THR A 4 1.27 -12.64 4.10
N LYS A 5 0.16 -11.94 4.10
CA LYS A 5 -0.10 -10.91 3.12
C LYS A 5 0.17 -9.55 3.71
N PHE A 6 0.45 -8.59 2.86
CA PHE A 6 0.73 -7.24 3.28
C PHE A 6 -0.15 -6.27 2.51
N VAL A 7 -0.46 -5.16 3.15
CA VAL A 7 -1.07 -4.02 2.46
C VAL A 7 -0.07 -2.88 2.53
N VAL A 8 -0.14 -1.99 1.56
CA VAL A 8 0.72 -0.82 1.54
C VAL A 8 -0.09 0.38 2.01
N LYS A 9 0.33 0.93 3.14
CA LYS A 9 -0.26 2.13 3.71
C LYS A 9 0.58 3.32 3.27
N VAL A 10 -0.06 4.33 2.71
CA VAL A 10 0.63 5.52 2.23
C VAL A 10 0.26 6.70 3.11
N ASN A 11 1.27 7.30 3.71
CA ASN A 11 1.10 8.50 4.51
C ASN A 11 1.56 9.70 3.69
N ARG A 12 0.63 10.58 3.36
CA ARG A 12 0.94 11.81 2.65
C ARG A 12 1.21 12.91 3.66
N GLY A 13 2.39 13.49 3.59
CA GLY A 13 2.80 14.48 4.56
C GLY A 13 1.97 15.77 4.55
N VAL A 14 1.31 16.05 3.44
CA VAL A 14 0.53 17.29 3.29
C VAL A 14 -0.88 17.14 3.86
N THR A 15 -1.44 15.95 3.79
CA THR A 15 -2.76 15.67 4.32
C THR A 15 -2.61 14.57 5.37
N ARG A 16 -3.44 14.66 6.42
CA ARG A 16 -3.43 13.63 7.46
C ARG A 16 -4.21 12.39 7.06
N THR A 17 -4.64 12.33 5.83
CA THR A 17 -5.41 11.21 5.33
C THR A 17 -4.49 10.03 5.04
N LEU A 18 -4.79 8.89 5.62
CA LEU A 18 -4.08 7.65 5.32
C LEU A 18 -4.76 6.97 4.15
N GLU A 19 -3.96 6.59 3.17
CA GLU A 19 -4.47 5.88 2.02
C GLU A 19 -3.78 4.53 1.91
N TYR A 20 -4.45 3.59 1.27
CA TYR A 20 -3.92 2.26 1.03
C TYR A 20 -3.93 1.98 -0.46
N VAL A 21 -2.98 1.18 -0.91
CA VAL A 21 -2.95 0.75 -2.31
C VAL A 21 -4.12 -0.17 -2.55
N GLN A 22 -4.94 0.14 -3.55
CA GLN A 22 -6.08 -0.66 -3.93
C GLN A 22 -5.79 -1.53 -5.14
N ARG A 23 -5.10 -0.97 -6.13
CA ARG A 23 -4.76 -1.69 -7.37
C ARG A 23 -3.40 -1.24 -7.86
N ILE A 24 -2.63 -2.20 -8.37
CA ILE A 24 -1.31 -1.91 -8.94
C ILE A 24 -1.20 -2.32 -10.40
N ASP A 25 -2.25 -2.92 -10.95
CA ASP A 25 -2.27 -3.39 -12.33
C ASP A 25 -2.55 -2.26 -13.34
N ARG A 26 -2.73 -1.06 -12.85
CA ARG A 26 -2.99 0.11 -13.68
C ARG A 26 -2.09 1.26 -13.29
N THR A 27 -1.83 2.13 -14.23
CA THR A 27 -1.06 3.35 -14.01
C THR A 27 -1.99 4.54 -14.23
N PRO A 28 -2.11 5.46 -13.27
CA PRO A 28 -1.45 5.47 -11.95
C PRO A 28 -2.05 4.44 -10.98
N ILE A 29 -1.27 4.11 -9.96
CA ILE A 29 -1.71 3.18 -8.92
C ILE A 29 -2.93 3.75 -8.21
N GLN A 30 -3.96 2.94 -8.06
CA GLN A 30 -5.18 3.37 -7.39
C GLN A 30 -5.06 3.22 -5.88
N MET A 31 -5.52 4.24 -5.19
CA MET A 31 -5.51 4.28 -3.73
C MET A 31 -6.92 4.29 -3.19
N THR A 32 -7.07 3.87 -1.94
CA THR A 32 -8.34 3.91 -1.24
C THR A 32 -8.11 4.34 0.20
N THR A 33 -9.08 5.04 0.78
CA THR A 33 -9.05 5.35 2.20
C THR A 33 -9.68 4.24 3.03
N ASN A 34 -10.31 3.28 2.39
CA ASN A 34 -10.97 2.18 3.07
C ASN A 34 -10.02 1.00 3.21
N ARG A 35 -9.61 0.72 4.44
CA ARG A 35 -8.68 -0.37 4.73
C ARG A 35 -9.19 -1.72 4.24
N ASN A 36 -10.50 -1.93 4.25
CA ASN A 36 -11.07 -3.20 3.82
C ASN A 36 -10.92 -3.42 2.32
N GLN A 37 -10.71 -2.35 1.56
CA GLN A 37 -10.51 -2.43 0.12
C GLN A 37 -9.04 -2.43 -0.27
N ALA A 38 -8.13 -2.38 0.71
CA ALA A 38 -6.70 -2.41 0.44
C ALA A 38 -6.32 -3.73 -0.21
N LEU A 39 -5.47 -3.67 -1.22
CA LEU A 39 -4.99 -4.85 -1.92
C LEU A 39 -4.03 -5.63 -1.04
N LYS A 40 -4.33 -6.91 -0.85
CA LYS A 40 -3.46 -7.79 -0.09
C LYS A 40 -2.42 -8.37 -1.03
N MET A 41 -1.17 -8.14 -0.73
CA MET A 41 -0.06 -8.53 -1.60
C MET A 41 0.94 -9.40 -0.86
N GLY A 42 1.65 -10.23 -1.61
CA GLY A 42 2.82 -10.90 -1.06
C GLY A 42 3.92 -9.89 -0.75
N LYS A 43 4.88 -10.29 0.05
CA LYS A 43 5.93 -9.38 0.52
C LYS A 43 6.68 -8.73 -0.64
N LEU A 44 7.09 -9.49 -1.62
CA LEU A 44 7.88 -8.96 -2.74
C LEU A 44 7.07 -7.97 -3.57
N THR A 45 5.81 -8.30 -3.84
CA THR A 45 4.93 -7.40 -4.58
C THR A 45 4.68 -6.11 -3.81
N ALA A 46 4.47 -6.24 -2.50
CA ALA A 46 4.26 -5.07 -1.65
C ALA A 46 5.50 -4.18 -1.60
N GLU A 47 6.68 -4.77 -1.54
CA GLU A 47 7.93 -4.01 -1.57
C GLU A 47 8.09 -3.26 -2.89
N ASP A 48 7.74 -3.89 -4.01
CA ASP A 48 7.79 -3.23 -5.30
C ASP A 48 6.82 -2.05 -5.36
N ALA A 49 5.63 -2.21 -4.80
CA ALA A 49 4.66 -1.13 -4.73
C ALA A 49 5.20 0.03 -3.89
N VAL A 50 5.85 -0.29 -2.77
CA VAL A 50 6.47 0.73 -1.92
C VAL A 50 7.51 1.52 -2.71
N LYS A 51 8.36 0.82 -3.45
CA LYS A 51 9.38 1.49 -4.25
C LYS A 51 8.79 2.38 -5.33
N SER A 52 7.68 1.96 -5.93
CA SER A 52 7.03 2.73 -6.98
C SER A 52 6.34 3.98 -6.45
N ILE A 53 5.84 3.93 -5.23
CA ILE A 53 5.10 5.05 -4.63
C ILE A 53 6.03 5.99 -3.89
N ARG A 54 7.12 5.48 -3.35
CA ARG A 54 8.01 6.25 -2.49
C ARG A 54 8.57 7.46 -3.20
N ASN A 55 8.31 8.63 -2.62
CA ASN A 55 8.91 9.87 -3.09
C ASN A 55 8.95 10.86 -1.91
N SER A 56 9.34 12.10 -2.20
CA SER A 56 9.51 13.09 -1.14
C SER A 56 8.20 13.47 -0.43
N ARG A 57 7.06 13.19 -1.06
CA ARG A 57 5.74 13.57 -0.51
C ARG A 57 4.95 12.39 0.03
N CYS A 58 5.32 11.19 -0.36
CA CYS A 58 4.59 9.99 0.02
C CYS A 58 5.52 9.04 0.75
N ARG A 59 5.08 8.55 1.89
CA ARG A 59 5.84 7.58 2.68
C ARG A 59 5.04 6.29 2.79
N PRO A 60 5.24 5.37 1.86
CA PRO A 60 4.56 4.08 1.94
C PRO A 60 5.19 3.20 3.00
N GLU A 61 4.34 2.41 3.65
CA GLU A 61 4.76 1.47 4.66
C GLU A 61 4.11 0.12 4.42
N LEU A 62 4.86 -0.95 4.71
CA LEU A 62 4.31 -2.29 4.68
C LEU A 62 3.59 -2.57 6.00
N VAL A 63 2.34 -2.99 5.89
CA VAL A 63 1.55 -3.34 7.06
C VAL A 63 1.05 -4.77 6.88
N PRO A 64 1.30 -5.66 7.84
CA PRO A 64 0.76 -7.02 7.74
C PRO A 64 -0.76 -6.99 7.66
N ALA A 65 -1.30 -7.71 6.68
CA ALA A 65 -2.73 -7.82 6.52
C ALA A 65 -3.18 -9.06 7.29
N GLN A 66 -3.58 -8.85 8.51
CA GLN A 66 -4.11 -9.94 9.31
C GLN A 66 -5.60 -10.07 9.06
N ILE A 67 -6.01 -11.27 8.85
CA ILE A 67 -7.41 -11.59 8.62
C ILE A 67 -8.01 -12.14 9.91
#